data_707a34653284000ed3aff778c5913fdc
#
_entry.id   707a34653284000ed3aff778c5913fdc
#
_cell.length_a   1.000
_cell.length_b   1.000
_cell.length_c   1.000
_cell.angle_alpha   90.00
_cell.angle_beta   90.00
_cell.angle_gamma   90.00
#
_symmetry.space_group_name_H-M   'P 1'
#
loop_
_entity.id
_entity.type
_entity.pdbx_description
1 polymer ?
#
loop_
_entity_poly.entity_id
_entity_poly.type
_entity_poly.pdbx_seq_one_letter_code
_entity_poly.pdbx_strand_id
1 'polypeptide(L)'
;MSPWVQGGLFALAVGVLYLLGVFAVVTGGVIIARVLARHDDMDDAQARVFGAFRPSLGARVVGHIIEVLVAAFDFVLRLLWLVRLLPAPSDPGSGTPIIMLPGYTENAGALWWFARKLKNRGFRPVLVDFPSTFSSIEKNVRFLRKTIARVLAETGSERVAIVAHSMGGVVARALLLSEPNHSVLTLVALSPPFRGTHMARLGALFGLGESVIDMAPASPFAHRFLPSAPASVPIRCIIGEQENIVSPPWSCVLPGCEVY
;
A
#
# COMPACT_ATOMS: atom_id res chain seq x y z
N MET A 1 9.01 38.79 -13.39
CA MET A 1 8.81 37.90 -12.20
C MET A 1 10.15 37.33 -11.80
N SER A 2 10.47 37.35 -10.51
CA SER A 2 11.71 36.74 -10.03
C SER A 2 11.70 35.21 -10.23
N PRO A 3 12.86 34.56 -10.42
CA PRO A 3 12.94 33.10 -10.55
C PRO A 3 12.26 32.34 -9.40
N TRP A 4 12.29 32.88 -8.20
CA TRP A 4 11.63 32.34 -7.02
C TRP A 4 10.10 32.35 -7.12
N VAL A 5 9.51 33.40 -7.70
CA VAL A 5 8.06 33.48 -7.93
C VAL A 5 7.64 32.48 -9.02
N GLN A 6 8.44 32.33 -10.07
CA GLN A 6 8.17 31.36 -11.13
C GLN A 6 8.25 29.94 -10.60
N GLY A 7 9.28 29.62 -9.79
CA GLY A 7 9.41 28.32 -9.13
C GLY A 7 8.25 28.01 -8.18
N GLY A 8 7.81 29.00 -7.40
CA GLY A 8 6.66 28.85 -6.50
C GLY A 8 5.35 28.61 -7.25
N LEU A 9 5.10 29.32 -8.35
CA LEU A 9 3.92 29.12 -9.19
C LEU A 9 3.94 27.77 -9.89
N PHE A 10 5.09 27.32 -10.37
CA PHE A 10 5.25 26.00 -10.95
C PHE A 10 4.95 24.89 -9.93
N ALA A 11 5.52 24.97 -8.72
CA ALA A 11 5.26 24.01 -7.65
C ALA A 11 3.78 23.98 -7.25
N LEU A 12 3.14 25.16 -7.17
CA LEU A 12 1.70 25.25 -6.90
C LEU A 12 0.89 24.61 -8.01
N ALA A 13 1.20 24.86 -9.27
CA ALA A 13 0.51 24.27 -10.42
C ALA A 13 0.64 22.74 -10.41
N VAL A 14 1.84 22.20 -10.14
CA VAL A 14 2.06 20.75 -10.02
C VAL A 14 1.24 20.17 -8.86
N GLY A 15 1.19 20.83 -7.70
CA GLY A 15 0.38 20.42 -6.56
C GLY A 15 -1.12 20.40 -6.88
N VAL A 16 -1.63 21.43 -7.54
CA VAL A 16 -3.04 21.49 -7.97
C VAL A 16 -3.37 20.38 -8.97
N LEU A 17 -2.51 20.17 -9.98
CA LEU A 17 -2.71 19.10 -10.96
C LEU A 17 -2.70 17.71 -10.30
N TYR A 18 -1.80 17.49 -9.33
CA TYR A 18 -1.79 16.26 -8.55
C TYR A 18 -3.11 16.05 -7.79
N LEU A 19 -3.59 17.07 -7.06
CA LEU A 19 -4.84 16.99 -6.31
C LEU A 19 -6.05 16.76 -7.21
N LEU A 20 -6.10 17.41 -8.38
CA LEU A 20 -7.14 17.17 -9.38
C LEU A 20 -7.07 15.74 -9.92
N GLY A 21 -5.86 15.23 -10.17
CA GLY A 21 -5.64 13.85 -10.58
C GLY A 21 -6.10 12.85 -9.52
N VAL A 22 -5.73 13.05 -8.26
CA VAL A 22 -6.19 12.22 -7.13
C VAL A 22 -7.71 12.28 -7.01
N PHE A 23 -8.31 13.47 -7.05
CA PHE A 23 -9.76 13.63 -7.02
C PHE A 23 -10.45 12.86 -8.14
N ALA A 24 -9.95 12.95 -9.38
CA ALA A 24 -10.49 12.23 -10.52
C ALA A 24 -10.36 10.70 -10.36
N VAL A 25 -9.20 10.22 -9.89
CA VAL A 25 -8.96 8.79 -9.66
C VAL A 25 -9.85 8.25 -8.55
N VAL A 26 -9.94 8.96 -7.42
CA VAL A 26 -10.78 8.54 -6.29
C VAL A 26 -12.25 8.56 -6.68
N THR A 27 -12.73 9.63 -7.34
CA THR A 27 -14.11 9.73 -7.82
C THR A 27 -14.41 8.67 -8.89
N GLY A 28 -13.51 8.50 -9.86
CA GLY A 28 -13.60 7.46 -10.88
C GLY A 28 -13.58 6.06 -10.28
N GLY A 29 -12.73 5.83 -9.28
CA GLY A 29 -12.65 4.58 -8.53
C GLY A 29 -13.97 4.22 -7.85
N VAL A 30 -14.64 5.20 -7.20
CA VAL A 30 -15.98 5.00 -6.60
C VAL A 30 -17.01 4.58 -7.65
N ILE A 31 -17.02 5.22 -8.80
CA ILE A 31 -17.94 4.89 -9.90
C ILE A 31 -17.64 3.48 -10.42
N ILE A 32 -16.37 3.18 -10.71
CA ILE A 32 -15.92 1.87 -11.20
C ILE A 32 -16.26 0.79 -10.17
N ALA A 33 -15.92 1.00 -8.88
CA ALA A 33 -16.24 0.06 -7.83
C ALA A 33 -17.73 -0.29 -7.78
N ARG A 34 -18.61 0.71 -7.95
CA ARG A 34 -20.05 0.50 -7.95
C ARG A 34 -20.54 -0.28 -9.18
N VAL A 35 -19.95 -0.05 -10.33
CA VAL A 35 -20.33 -0.71 -11.58
C VAL A 35 -19.82 -2.15 -11.62
N LEU A 36 -18.56 -2.35 -11.30
CA LEU A 36 -17.91 -3.66 -11.39
C LEU A 36 -18.25 -4.57 -10.21
N ALA A 37 -18.40 -4.03 -9.01
CA ALA A 37 -18.78 -4.79 -7.82
C ALA A 37 -20.20 -5.40 -7.90
N ARG A 38 -21.02 -5.01 -8.88
CA ARG A 38 -22.31 -5.66 -9.13
C ARG A 38 -22.17 -7.10 -9.63
N HIS A 39 -21.00 -7.46 -10.13
CA HIS A 39 -20.72 -8.76 -10.74
C HIS A 39 -19.70 -9.61 -9.94
N ASP A 40 -19.13 -9.04 -8.88
CA ASP A 40 -18.17 -9.75 -8.05
C ASP A 40 -18.86 -10.28 -6.79
N ASP A 41 -18.99 -11.59 -6.69
CA ASP A 41 -19.50 -12.23 -5.49
C ASP A 41 -18.48 -12.16 -4.35
N MET A 42 -18.96 -11.83 -3.16
CA MET A 42 -18.17 -11.88 -1.94
C MET A 42 -18.19 -13.30 -1.37
N ASP A 43 -17.02 -13.81 -0.97
CA ASP A 43 -16.98 -15.02 -0.16
C ASP A 43 -17.42 -14.74 1.30
N ASP A 44 -17.57 -15.80 2.10
CA ASP A 44 -18.04 -15.69 3.49
C ASP A 44 -17.12 -14.82 4.37
N ALA A 45 -15.82 -14.78 4.12
CA ALA A 45 -14.88 -13.95 4.87
C ALA A 45 -15.08 -12.46 4.54
N GLN A 46 -15.26 -12.14 3.27
CA GLN A 46 -15.54 -10.80 2.77
C GLN A 46 -16.91 -10.32 3.21
N ALA A 47 -17.93 -11.17 3.13
CA ALA A 47 -19.29 -10.85 3.54
C ALA A 47 -19.39 -10.52 5.04
N ARG A 48 -18.60 -11.18 5.90
CA ARG A 48 -18.53 -10.83 7.32
C ARG A 48 -18.00 -9.42 7.58
N VAL A 49 -17.05 -8.95 6.77
CA VAL A 49 -16.44 -7.64 6.93
C VAL A 49 -17.28 -6.54 6.27
N PHE A 50 -17.74 -6.76 5.05
CA PHE A 50 -18.36 -5.71 4.22
C PHE A 50 -19.87 -5.86 4.04
N GLY A 51 -20.46 -7.01 4.34
CA GLY A 51 -21.86 -7.31 4.03
C GLY A 51 -22.87 -6.35 4.69
N ALA A 52 -22.58 -5.91 5.91
CA ALA A 52 -23.43 -4.98 6.67
C ALA A 52 -23.10 -3.50 6.43
N PHE A 53 -21.99 -3.19 5.74
CA PHE A 53 -21.53 -1.82 5.58
C PHE A 53 -22.41 -1.04 4.57
N ARG A 54 -23.13 -0.03 5.05
CA ARG A 54 -24.00 0.83 4.26
C ARG A 54 -23.85 2.30 4.70
N PRO A 55 -22.74 2.98 4.30
CA PRO A 55 -22.51 4.35 4.70
C PRO A 55 -23.57 5.30 4.13
N SER A 56 -24.02 6.26 4.93
CA SER A 56 -24.90 7.33 4.51
C SER A 56 -24.22 8.20 3.44
N LEU A 57 -25.01 8.97 2.67
CA LEU A 57 -24.45 9.89 1.68
C LEU A 57 -23.49 10.90 2.34
N GLY A 58 -23.86 11.44 3.51
CA GLY A 58 -23.01 12.35 4.27
C GLY A 58 -21.68 11.72 4.66
N ALA A 59 -21.69 10.47 5.17
CA ALA A 59 -20.47 9.75 5.51
C ALA A 59 -19.56 9.53 4.29
N ARG A 60 -20.15 9.26 3.11
CA ARG A 60 -19.39 9.12 1.86
C ARG A 60 -18.72 10.42 1.43
N VAL A 61 -19.44 11.54 1.52
CA VAL A 61 -18.88 12.87 1.17
C VAL A 61 -17.75 13.24 2.11
N VAL A 62 -17.97 13.06 3.43
CA VAL A 62 -16.94 13.34 4.44
C VAL A 62 -15.70 12.44 4.23
N GLY A 63 -15.92 11.14 4.01
CA GLY A 63 -14.83 10.19 3.72
C GLY A 63 -14.04 10.61 2.50
N HIS A 64 -14.71 11.00 1.42
CA HIS A 64 -14.05 11.47 0.21
C HIS A 64 -13.19 12.74 0.42
N ILE A 65 -13.71 13.69 1.19
CA ILE A 65 -12.94 14.90 1.56
C ILE A 65 -11.69 14.51 2.37
N ILE A 66 -11.86 13.61 3.35
CA ILE A 66 -10.73 13.13 4.16
C ILE A 66 -9.69 12.43 3.27
N GLU A 67 -10.09 11.58 2.34
CA GLU A 67 -9.16 10.92 1.40
C GLU A 67 -8.35 11.94 0.57
N VAL A 68 -8.99 12.97 0.05
CA VAL A 68 -8.30 14.02 -0.71
C VAL A 68 -7.29 14.77 0.18
N LEU A 69 -7.68 15.10 1.42
CA LEU A 69 -6.77 15.77 2.36
C LEU A 69 -5.59 14.88 2.77
N VAL A 70 -5.84 13.60 3.02
CA VAL A 70 -4.80 12.62 3.34
C VAL A 70 -3.87 12.41 2.15
N ALA A 71 -4.39 12.32 0.92
CA ALA A 71 -3.58 12.22 -0.28
C ALA A 71 -2.71 13.46 -0.53
N ALA A 72 -3.24 14.66 -0.22
CA ALA A 72 -2.46 15.90 -0.28
C ALA A 72 -1.33 15.89 0.75
N PHE A 73 -1.60 15.48 1.98
CA PHE A 73 -0.59 15.34 3.03
C PHE A 73 0.47 14.30 2.67
N ASP A 74 0.06 13.14 2.18
CA ASP A 74 0.94 12.09 1.68
C ASP A 74 1.87 12.60 0.56
N PHE A 75 1.30 13.31 -0.41
CA PHE A 75 2.09 13.93 -1.48
C PHE A 75 3.19 14.85 -0.94
N VAL A 76 2.86 15.70 0.05
CA VAL A 76 3.84 16.58 0.69
C VAL A 76 4.95 15.77 1.36
N LEU A 77 4.61 14.73 2.13
CA LEU A 77 5.60 13.87 2.78
C LEU A 77 6.52 13.18 1.77
N ARG A 78 5.96 12.68 0.68
CA ARG A 78 6.71 12.02 -0.40
C ARG A 78 7.66 12.98 -1.11
N LEU A 79 7.22 14.22 -1.35
CA LEU A 79 8.07 15.27 -1.93
C LEU A 79 9.21 15.66 -0.96
N LEU A 80 8.90 15.86 0.33
CA LEU A 80 9.89 16.15 1.34
C LEU A 80 10.91 15.02 1.51
N TRP A 81 10.47 13.76 1.39
CA TRP A 81 11.35 12.59 1.40
C TRP A 81 12.28 12.59 0.19
N LEU A 82 11.73 12.83 -1.00
CA LEU A 82 12.50 12.87 -2.25
C LEU A 82 13.62 13.91 -2.21
N VAL A 83 13.34 15.09 -1.66
CA VAL A 83 14.35 16.16 -1.50
C VAL A 83 15.17 16.05 -0.21
N ARG A 84 15.06 14.93 0.52
CA ARG A 84 15.81 14.60 1.73
C ARG A 84 15.63 15.58 2.90
N LEU A 85 14.49 16.23 2.98
CA LEU A 85 14.11 17.10 4.11
C LEU A 85 13.50 16.34 5.28
N LEU A 86 13.05 15.09 5.06
CA LEU A 86 12.63 14.22 6.16
C LEU A 86 13.79 13.33 6.61
N PRO A 87 14.21 13.42 7.87
CA PRO A 87 15.24 12.54 8.39
C PRO A 87 14.71 11.10 8.45
N ALA A 88 15.51 10.15 7.98
CA ALA A 88 15.25 8.74 8.28
C ALA A 88 15.19 8.57 9.81
N PRO A 89 14.36 7.65 10.32
CA PRO A 89 14.36 7.31 11.75
C PRO A 89 15.71 6.71 12.13
N SER A 90 16.67 7.55 12.55
CA SER A 90 18.10 7.24 12.64
C SER A 90 18.54 6.52 13.89
N ASP A 91 17.65 6.35 14.85
CA ASP A 91 17.98 5.60 16.06
C ASP A 91 17.52 4.16 15.91
N PRO A 92 18.43 3.20 16.03
CA PRO A 92 18.10 1.81 15.74
C PRO A 92 17.12 1.17 16.73
N GLY A 93 16.61 1.88 17.77
CA GLY A 93 15.69 1.27 18.72
C GLY A 93 16.16 -0.10 19.23
N SER A 94 15.59 -0.60 20.29
CA SER A 94 15.78 -1.99 20.71
C SER A 94 14.58 -2.83 20.24
N GLY A 95 14.81 -4.04 19.78
CA GLY A 95 13.76 -4.99 19.41
C GLY A 95 13.69 -5.36 17.93
N THR A 96 12.67 -6.10 17.59
CA THR A 96 12.45 -6.61 16.22
C THR A 96 12.29 -5.46 15.24
N PRO A 97 13.08 -5.42 14.15
CA PRO A 97 12.92 -4.40 13.12
C PRO A 97 11.58 -4.55 12.40
N ILE A 98 10.98 -3.40 12.07
CA ILE A 98 9.74 -3.33 11.32
C ILE A 98 10.05 -2.75 9.93
N ILE A 99 10.11 -3.58 8.92
CA ILE A 99 10.28 -3.14 7.54
C ILE A 99 8.97 -2.52 7.05
N MET A 100 9.04 -1.30 6.55
CA MET A 100 7.88 -0.53 6.10
C MET A 100 7.93 -0.35 4.58
N LEU A 101 6.95 -0.93 3.88
CA LEU A 101 6.89 -0.98 2.41
C LEU A 101 5.81 -0.06 1.87
N PRO A 102 6.13 0.85 0.94
CA PRO A 102 5.17 1.74 0.31
C PRO A 102 4.32 1.04 -0.75
N GLY A 103 3.28 1.75 -1.23
CA GLY A 103 2.41 1.33 -2.30
C GLY A 103 2.94 1.63 -3.70
N TYR A 104 2.07 1.43 -4.69
CA TYR A 104 2.32 1.79 -6.08
C TYR A 104 2.47 3.31 -6.23
N THR A 105 3.46 3.76 -7.02
CA THR A 105 3.86 5.16 -7.18
C THR A 105 4.30 5.89 -5.90
N GLU A 106 4.35 5.22 -4.77
CA GLU A 106 4.79 5.79 -3.50
C GLU A 106 6.29 5.62 -3.29
N ASN A 107 6.82 6.42 -2.37
CA ASN A 107 8.13 6.24 -1.75
C ASN A 107 7.97 6.13 -0.22
N ALA A 108 9.05 5.87 0.49
CA ALA A 108 9.05 5.68 1.94
C ALA A 108 8.50 6.88 2.72
N GLY A 109 8.46 8.07 2.12
CA GLY A 109 7.85 9.27 2.69
C GLY A 109 6.38 9.10 3.04
N ALA A 110 5.63 8.30 2.27
CA ALA A 110 4.24 7.97 2.54
C ALA A 110 4.04 7.34 3.93
N LEU A 111 5.01 6.56 4.39
CA LEU A 111 4.96 5.88 5.68
C LEU A 111 5.76 6.60 6.78
N TRP A 112 6.40 7.75 6.46
CA TRP A 112 7.31 8.44 7.37
C TRP A 112 6.63 8.85 8.68
N TRP A 113 5.43 9.41 8.61
CA TRP A 113 4.68 9.82 9.79
C TRP A 113 4.36 8.63 10.69
N PHE A 114 3.97 7.51 10.09
CA PHE A 114 3.67 6.28 10.81
C PHE A 114 4.95 5.69 11.44
N ALA A 115 6.05 5.64 10.69
CA ALA A 115 7.35 5.23 11.20
C ALA A 115 7.77 6.06 12.41
N ARG A 116 7.61 7.38 12.37
CA ARG A 116 7.90 8.28 13.49
C ARG A 116 7.03 7.97 14.72
N LYS A 117 5.75 7.67 14.52
CA LYS A 117 4.85 7.26 15.62
C LYS A 117 5.27 5.93 16.24
N LEU A 118 5.67 4.96 15.43
CA LEU A 118 6.19 3.68 15.92
C LEU A 118 7.50 3.87 16.68
N LYS A 119 8.43 4.65 16.15
CA LYS A 119 9.68 4.97 16.82
C LYS A 119 9.44 5.60 18.19
N ASN A 120 8.55 6.59 18.30
CA ASN A 120 8.22 7.25 19.56
C ASN A 120 7.59 6.30 20.59
N ARG A 121 7.18 5.09 20.18
CA ARG A 121 6.72 4.00 21.05
C ARG A 121 7.77 2.91 21.30
N GLY A 122 9.02 3.17 20.94
CA GLY A 122 10.14 2.25 21.17
C GLY A 122 10.31 1.16 20.11
N PHE A 123 9.53 1.16 19.03
CA PHE A 123 9.72 0.24 17.92
C PHE A 123 10.89 0.67 17.03
N ARG A 124 11.35 -0.28 16.18
CA ARG A 124 12.47 -0.09 15.25
C ARG A 124 11.99 -0.08 13.78
N PRO A 125 11.37 1.01 13.29
CA PRO A 125 10.93 1.08 11.91
C PRO A 125 12.10 1.25 10.94
N VAL A 126 12.06 0.53 9.83
CA VAL A 126 13.00 0.59 8.71
C VAL A 126 12.21 0.96 7.47
N LEU A 127 12.29 2.22 7.06
CA LEU A 127 11.67 2.72 5.85
C LEU A 127 12.43 2.22 4.61
N VAL A 128 11.70 1.74 3.62
CA VAL A 128 12.27 1.13 2.41
C VAL A 128 11.63 1.74 1.17
N ASP A 129 12.45 2.15 0.21
CA ASP A 129 12.01 2.52 -1.14
C ASP A 129 12.20 1.34 -2.08
N PHE A 130 11.19 0.99 -2.87
CA PHE A 130 11.38 0.08 -3.98
C PHE A 130 12.24 0.75 -5.08
N PRO A 131 13.16 0.03 -5.72
CA PRO A 131 13.94 0.57 -6.85
C PRO A 131 13.04 1.07 -7.98
N SER A 132 11.91 0.40 -8.19
CA SER A 132 10.84 0.84 -9.09
C SER A 132 9.53 0.18 -8.71
N THR A 133 8.52 1.00 -8.44
CA THR A 133 7.15 0.52 -8.21
C THR A 133 6.46 0.07 -9.51
N PHE A 134 7.03 0.39 -10.68
CA PHE A 134 6.54 -0.03 -12.00
C PHE A 134 7.04 -1.41 -12.41
N SER A 135 8.07 -1.94 -11.75
CA SER A 135 8.60 -3.29 -12.00
C SER A 135 7.61 -4.35 -11.52
N SER A 136 7.72 -5.58 -12.08
CA SER A 136 6.86 -6.70 -11.65
C SER A 136 6.94 -6.96 -10.15
N ILE A 137 5.87 -7.49 -9.60
CA ILE A 137 5.82 -7.87 -8.18
C ILE A 137 6.94 -8.86 -7.85
N GLU A 138 7.26 -9.80 -8.74
CA GLU A 138 8.38 -10.73 -8.51
C GLU A 138 9.74 -10.05 -8.41
N LYS A 139 10.01 -8.99 -9.18
CA LYS A 139 11.24 -8.20 -9.03
C LYS A 139 11.30 -7.52 -7.66
N ASN A 140 10.17 -6.98 -7.21
CA ASN A 140 10.05 -6.35 -5.91
C ASN A 140 10.14 -7.37 -4.75
N VAL A 141 9.67 -8.61 -4.93
CA VAL A 141 9.89 -9.72 -3.97
C VAL A 141 11.39 -10.02 -3.83
N ARG A 142 12.12 -10.12 -4.94
CA ARG A 142 13.58 -10.34 -4.90
C ARG A 142 14.31 -9.20 -4.18
N PHE A 143 13.88 -7.97 -4.38
CA PHE A 143 14.41 -6.81 -3.67
C PHE A 143 14.10 -6.90 -2.17
N LEU A 144 12.85 -7.21 -1.78
CA LEU A 144 12.44 -7.35 -0.38
C LEU A 144 13.26 -8.44 0.34
N ARG A 145 13.50 -9.59 -0.31
CA ARG A 145 14.35 -10.65 0.22
C ARG A 145 15.75 -10.15 0.59
N LYS A 146 16.41 -9.42 -0.32
CA LYS A 146 17.71 -8.80 -0.07
C LYS A 146 17.66 -7.77 1.05
N THR A 147 16.58 -7.00 1.10
CA THR A 147 16.37 -6.00 2.15
C THR A 147 16.22 -6.66 3.53
N ILE A 148 15.46 -7.75 3.64
CA ILE A 148 15.33 -8.50 4.90
C ILE A 148 16.70 -9.01 5.33
N ALA A 149 17.46 -9.67 4.46
CA ALA A 149 18.79 -10.19 4.78
C ALA A 149 19.75 -9.07 5.27
N ARG A 150 19.74 -7.91 4.59
CA ARG A 150 20.52 -6.74 5.00
C ARG A 150 20.09 -6.22 6.38
N VAL A 151 18.80 -6.04 6.61
CA VAL A 151 18.27 -5.54 7.90
C VAL A 151 18.63 -6.49 9.04
N LEU A 152 18.52 -7.80 8.84
CA LEU A 152 18.91 -8.79 9.85
C LEU A 152 20.40 -8.70 10.18
N ALA A 153 21.27 -8.59 9.16
CA ALA A 153 22.72 -8.44 9.35
C ALA A 153 23.09 -7.14 10.08
N GLU A 154 22.46 -6.02 9.69
CA GLU A 154 22.73 -4.70 10.30
C GLU A 154 22.20 -4.58 11.73
N THR A 155 21.18 -5.35 12.08
CA THR A 155 20.48 -5.24 13.36
C THR A 155 20.85 -6.33 14.35
N GLY A 156 21.46 -7.42 13.90
CA GLY A 156 21.67 -8.62 14.68
C GLY A 156 20.37 -9.35 15.07
N SER A 157 19.25 -8.98 14.49
CA SER A 157 17.95 -9.61 14.75
C SER A 157 17.81 -10.88 13.95
N GLU A 158 17.14 -11.89 14.50
CA GLU A 158 16.85 -13.14 13.79
C GLU A 158 15.61 -13.02 12.87
N ARG A 159 14.71 -12.10 13.17
CA ARG A 159 13.42 -11.95 12.50
C ARG A 159 13.02 -10.48 12.33
N VAL A 160 12.15 -10.23 11.36
CA VAL A 160 11.56 -8.90 11.10
C VAL A 160 10.03 -8.97 11.17
N ALA A 161 9.38 -7.86 11.48
CA ALA A 161 7.97 -7.65 11.16
C ALA A 161 7.87 -6.81 9.88
N ILE A 162 6.75 -6.91 9.16
CA ILE A 162 6.49 -6.09 7.97
C ILE A 162 5.22 -5.29 8.19
N VAL A 163 5.28 -3.99 7.90
CA VAL A 163 4.13 -3.11 7.71
C VAL A 163 4.15 -2.67 6.26
N ALA A 164 3.08 -2.89 5.52
CA ALA A 164 3.08 -2.67 4.09
C ALA A 164 1.77 -2.00 3.63
N HIS A 165 1.89 -0.98 2.78
CA HIS A 165 0.76 -0.29 2.19
C HIS A 165 0.49 -0.82 0.78
N SER A 166 -0.80 -1.06 0.46
CA SER A 166 -1.27 -1.34 -0.90
C SER A 166 -0.42 -2.41 -1.62
N MET A 167 0.23 -2.08 -2.74
CA MET A 167 1.15 -2.95 -3.50
C MET A 167 2.23 -3.59 -2.62
N GLY A 168 2.76 -2.85 -1.64
CA GLY A 168 3.76 -3.40 -0.71
C GLY A 168 3.24 -4.62 0.05
N GLY A 169 1.94 -4.66 0.39
CA GLY A 169 1.28 -5.82 0.99
C GLY A 169 1.25 -7.02 0.07
N VAL A 170 1.00 -6.80 -1.22
CA VAL A 170 1.03 -7.87 -2.24
C VAL A 170 2.44 -8.45 -2.38
N VAL A 171 3.47 -7.59 -2.44
CA VAL A 171 4.88 -7.99 -2.48
C VAL A 171 5.25 -8.82 -1.25
N ALA A 172 4.89 -8.32 -0.05
CA ALA A 172 5.18 -9.04 1.20
C ALA A 172 4.50 -10.41 1.24
N ARG A 173 3.22 -10.50 0.87
CA ARG A 173 2.49 -11.77 0.82
C ARG A 173 3.09 -12.74 -0.20
N ALA A 174 3.47 -12.26 -1.39
CA ALA A 174 4.09 -13.09 -2.40
C ALA A 174 5.43 -13.69 -1.91
N LEU A 175 6.22 -12.92 -1.15
CA LEU A 175 7.42 -13.44 -0.48
C LEU A 175 7.06 -14.55 0.51
N LEU A 176 6.09 -14.33 1.40
CA LEU A 176 5.69 -15.33 2.40
C LEU A 176 5.22 -16.64 1.80
N LEU A 177 4.56 -16.60 0.63
CA LEU A 177 4.08 -17.79 -0.07
C LEU A 177 5.17 -18.51 -0.88
N SER A 178 6.18 -17.76 -1.36
CA SER A 178 7.28 -18.32 -2.15
C SER A 178 8.42 -18.88 -1.30
N GLU A 179 8.49 -18.52 -0.03
CA GLU A 179 9.59 -18.89 0.87
C GLU A 179 9.07 -19.41 2.22
N PRO A 180 8.90 -20.73 2.38
CA PRO A 180 8.38 -21.33 3.63
C PRO A 180 9.24 -21.01 4.87
N ASN A 181 10.57 -20.86 4.68
CA ASN A 181 11.55 -20.63 5.74
C ASN A 181 12.03 -19.17 5.81
N HIS A 182 11.08 -18.22 5.71
CA HIS A 182 11.41 -16.81 5.81
C HIS A 182 11.60 -16.35 7.26
N SER A 183 12.38 -15.27 7.45
CA SER A 183 12.62 -14.64 8.76
C SER A 183 11.57 -13.56 9.10
N VAL A 184 10.31 -13.73 8.69
CA VAL A 184 9.23 -12.78 8.96
C VAL A 184 8.36 -13.29 10.10
N LEU A 185 8.05 -12.43 11.07
CA LEU A 185 7.18 -12.73 12.21
C LEU A 185 5.69 -12.54 11.91
N THR A 186 5.38 -11.45 11.24
CA THR A 186 4.00 -11.04 10.96
C THR A 186 3.97 -10.02 9.83
N LEU A 187 2.86 -9.96 9.13
CA LEU A 187 2.54 -8.93 8.14
C LEU A 187 1.34 -8.12 8.61
N VAL A 188 1.50 -6.80 8.75
CA VAL A 188 0.40 -5.85 8.86
C VAL A 188 0.25 -5.14 7.53
N ALA A 189 -0.85 -5.35 6.83
CA ALA A 189 -1.11 -4.82 5.51
C ALA A 189 -2.21 -3.76 5.56
N LEU A 190 -1.92 -2.59 5.00
CA LEU A 190 -2.81 -1.45 4.93
C LEU A 190 -3.42 -1.41 3.54
N SER A 191 -4.72 -1.62 3.41
CA SER A 191 -5.48 -1.67 2.15
C SER A 191 -4.79 -2.46 1.03
N PRO A 192 -4.37 -3.72 1.25
CA PRO A 192 -3.65 -4.49 0.25
C PRO A 192 -4.62 -5.08 -0.79
N PRO A 193 -4.41 -4.91 -2.11
CA PRO A 193 -5.22 -5.56 -3.13
C PRO A 193 -4.84 -7.05 -3.28
N PHE A 194 -5.04 -7.85 -2.25
CA PHE A 194 -4.61 -9.25 -2.23
C PHE A 194 -5.27 -10.11 -3.32
N ARG A 195 -6.47 -9.76 -3.75
CA ARG A 195 -7.18 -10.44 -4.85
C ARG A 195 -7.17 -9.65 -6.15
N GLY A 196 -6.27 -8.69 -6.24
CA GLY A 196 -6.19 -7.76 -7.35
C GLY A 196 -7.14 -6.58 -7.21
N THR A 197 -7.07 -5.64 -8.15
CA THR A 197 -7.95 -4.47 -8.20
C THR A 197 -8.31 -4.12 -9.63
N HIS A 198 -9.58 -3.75 -9.86
CA HIS A 198 -10.03 -3.31 -11.18
C HIS A 198 -9.35 -2.01 -11.64
N MET A 199 -8.89 -1.18 -10.70
CA MET A 199 -8.05 -0.02 -11.02
C MET A 199 -6.75 -0.44 -11.72
N ALA A 200 -6.18 -1.57 -11.36
CA ALA A 200 -5.00 -2.12 -12.02
C ALA A 200 -5.31 -2.57 -13.46
N ARG A 201 -6.52 -3.08 -13.75
CA ARG A 201 -6.92 -3.37 -15.14
C ARG A 201 -6.92 -2.12 -16.02
N LEU A 202 -7.44 -1.00 -15.49
CA LEU A 202 -7.38 0.28 -16.21
C LEU A 202 -5.94 0.75 -16.39
N GLY A 203 -5.14 0.70 -15.33
CA GLY A 203 -3.72 1.06 -15.40
C GLY A 203 -2.94 0.21 -16.42
N ALA A 204 -3.25 -1.08 -16.53
CA ALA A 204 -2.63 -1.96 -17.52
C ALA A 204 -2.97 -1.54 -18.97
N LEU A 205 -4.19 -1.05 -19.24
CA LEU A 205 -4.58 -0.52 -20.55
C LEU A 205 -3.77 0.73 -20.94
N PHE A 206 -3.31 1.50 -19.97
CA PHE A 206 -2.48 2.69 -20.19
C PHE A 206 -0.98 2.43 -20.07
N GLY A 207 -0.55 1.17 -19.93
CA GLY A 207 0.86 0.80 -19.86
C GLY A 207 1.58 1.30 -18.60
N LEU A 208 0.88 1.37 -17.47
CA LEU A 208 1.41 1.91 -16.20
C LEU A 208 2.31 0.91 -15.43
N GLY A 209 2.99 0.03 -16.14
CA GLY A 209 4.03 -0.85 -15.59
C GLY A 209 3.60 -2.30 -15.33
N GLU A 210 4.61 -3.16 -15.11
CA GLU A 210 4.42 -4.60 -14.90
C GLU A 210 3.65 -4.89 -13.61
N SER A 211 3.93 -4.16 -12.51
CA SER A 211 3.25 -4.33 -11.22
C SER A 211 1.74 -4.13 -11.30
N VAL A 212 1.30 -3.20 -12.15
CA VAL A 212 -0.14 -2.94 -12.37
C VAL A 212 -0.77 -4.12 -13.10
N ILE A 213 -0.07 -4.70 -14.09
CA ILE A 213 -0.53 -5.91 -14.78
C ILE A 213 -0.65 -7.07 -13.78
N ASP A 214 0.35 -7.25 -12.92
CA ASP A 214 0.38 -8.29 -11.89
C ASP A 214 -0.79 -8.14 -10.91
N MET A 215 -1.13 -6.92 -10.50
CA MET A 215 -2.23 -6.62 -9.57
C MET A 215 -3.62 -6.60 -10.22
N ALA A 216 -3.74 -6.80 -11.54
CA ALA A 216 -5.05 -6.91 -12.16
C ALA A 216 -5.73 -8.23 -11.74
N PRO A 217 -7.06 -8.24 -11.47
CA PRO A 217 -7.79 -9.47 -11.22
C PRO A 217 -7.61 -10.45 -12.39
N ALA A 218 -7.50 -11.74 -12.07
CA ALA A 218 -7.26 -12.80 -13.05
C ALA A 218 -5.93 -12.69 -13.83
N SER A 219 -4.96 -11.87 -13.39
CA SER A 219 -3.61 -11.92 -13.95
C SER A 219 -2.95 -13.28 -13.64
N PRO A 220 -1.97 -13.74 -14.43
CA PRO A 220 -1.20 -14.95 -14.09
C PRO A 220 -0.55 -14.88 -12.72
N PHE A 221 -0.10 -13.70 -12.32
CA PHE A 221 0.42 -13.46 -10.97
C PHE A 221 -0.68 -13.63 -9.92
N ALA A 222 -1.84 -12.99 -10.12
CA ALA A 222 -2.97 -13.11 -9.22
C ALA A 222 -3.41 -14.58 -9.06
N HIS A 223 -3.56 -15.32 -10.14
CA HIS A 223 -3.88 -16.76 -10.09
C HIS A 223 -2.86 -17.59 -9.31
N ARG A 224 -1.58 -17.28 -9.39
CA ARG A 224 -0.53 -18.01 -8.70
C ARG A 224 -0.48 -17.72 -7.20
N PHE A 225 -0.75 -16.48 -6.78
CA PHE A 225 -0.58 -16.03 -5.39
C PHE A 225 -1.90 -15.73 -4.66
N LEU A 226 -3.03 -15.71 -5.36
CA LEU A 226 -4.34 -15.42 -4.77
C LEU A 226 -5.03 -16.60 -4.11
N PRO A 227 -4.90 -17.86 -4.54
CA PRO A 227 -5.61 -18.93 -3.86
C PRO A 227 -4.93 -19.26 -2.52
N SER A 228 -5.59 -18.93 -1.43
CA SER A 228 -6.01 -19.85 -0.38
C SER A 228 -4.98 -20.61 0.47
N ALA A 229 -3.68 -20.51 0.28
CA ALA A 229 -2.78 -21.02 1.30
C ALA A 229 -2.78 -20.04 2.48
N PRO A 230 -3.11 -20.47 3.72
CA PRO A 230 -2.85 -19.66 4.88
C PRO A 230 -1.36 -19.33 4.88
N ALA A 231 -1.04 -18.06 5.08
CA ALA A 231 0.36 -17.66 5.22
C ALA A 231 0.95 -18.38 6.43
N SER A 232 2.25 -18.71 6.35
CA SER A 232 3.00 -19.34 7.44
C SER A 232 3.12 -18.45 8.69
N VAL A 233 2.65 -17.20 8.62
CA VAL A 233 2.65 -16.22 9.72
C VAL A 233 1.32 -15.47 9.78
N PRO A 234 0.97 -14.88 10.95
CA PRO A 234 -0.21 -14.05 11.08
C PRO A 234 -0.19 -12.87 10.10
N ILE A 235 -1.27 -12.70 9.34
CA ILE A 235 -1.53 -11.54 8.51
C ILE A 235 -2.67 -10.74 9.12
N ARG A 236 -2.44 -9.44 9.32
CA ARG A 236 -3.43 -8.48 9.78
C ARG A 236 -3.68 -7.46 8.70
N CYS A 237 -4.96 -7.26 8.35
CA CYS A 237 -5.37 -6.29 7.35
C CYS A 237 -6.05 -5.11 8.05
N ILE A 238 -5.57 -3.91 7.79
CA ILE A 238 -6.25 -2.67 8.17
C ILE A 238 -6.84 -2.10 6.89
N ILE A 239 -8.17 -1.95 6.85
CA ILE A 239 -8.88 -1.59 5.62
C ILE A 239 -9.73 -0.36 5.92
N GLY A 240 -9.61 0.66 5.07
CA GLY A 240 -10.51 1.81 5.15
C GLY A 240 -11.93 1.40 4.77
N GLU A 241 -12.92 1.75 5.60
CA GLU A 241 -14.33 1.45 5.32
C GLU A 241 -14.82 2.00 3.97
N GLN A 242 -14.17 3.04 3.47
CA GLN A 242 -14.50 3.70 2.21
C GLN A 242 -13.31 3.63 1.22
N GLU A 243 -12.58 2.50 1.23
CA GLU A 243 -11.48 2.28 0.28
C GLU A 243 -11.98 2.41 -1.17
N ASN A 244 -11.38 3.32 -1.92
CA ASN A 244 -11.79 3.63 -3.29
C ASN A 244 -10.72 3.30 -4.33
N ILE A 245 -9.46 3.19 -3.92
CA ILE A 245 -8.34 2.87 -4.84
C ILE A 245 -8.30 1.36 -5.08
N VAL A 246 -8.51 0.56 -4.03
CA VAL A 246 -8.64 -0.89 -4.18
C VAL A 246 -10.08 -1.25 -4.47
N SER A 247 -10.37 -1.58 -5.70
CA SER A 247 -11.73 -1.87 -6.18
C SER A 247 -11.83 -3.33 -6.70
N PRO A 248 -12.71 -4.15 -6.13
CA PRO A 248 -13.58 -3.86 -4.98
C PRO A 248 -12.81 -3.87 -3.64
N PRO A 249 -13.26 -3.12 -2.60
CA PRO A 249 -12.53 -3.04 -1.32
C PRO A 249 -12.43 -4.38 -0.59
N TRP A 250 -13.36 -5.29 -0.77
CA TRP A 250 -13.29 -6.64 -0.20
C TRP A 250 -12.19 -7.50 -0.82
N SER A 251 -11.54 -7.05 -1.92
CA SER A 251 -10.35 -7.72 -2.45
C SER A 251 -9.15 -7.68 -1.49
N CYS A 252 -9.19 -6.80 -0.48
CA CYS A 252 -8.19 -6.77 0.58
C CYS A 252 -8.28 -7.95 1.55
N VAL A 253 -9.44 -8.62 1.64
CA VAL A 253 -9.70 -9.69 2.62
C VAL A 253 -9.26 -11.04 2.08
N LEU A 254 -8.53 -11.78 2.91
CA LEU A 254 -8.16 -13.18 2.68
C LEU A 254 -8.76 -14.08 3.76
N PRO A 255 -9.09 -15.35 3.44
CA PRO A 255 -9.40 -16.33 4.46
C PRO A 255 -8.27 -16.45 5.48
N GLY A 256 -8.61 -16.40 6.77
CA GLY A 256 -7.64 -16.55 7.86
C GLY A 256 -6.83 -15.30 8.20
N CYS A 257 -7.02 -14.13 7.55
CA CYS A 257 -6.46 -12.88 8.05
C CYS A 257 -7.39 -12.21 9.09
N GLU A 258 -6.77 -11.57 10.08
CA GLU A 258 -7.47 -10.69 11.02
C GLU A 258 -7.71 -9.35 10.32
N VAL A 259 -8.94 -8.82 10.37
CA VAL A 259 -9.32 -7.55 9.70
C VAL A 259 -9.74 -6.52 10.74
N TYR A 260 -9.24 -5.30 10.58
CA TYR A 260 -9.46 -4.15 11.46
C TYR A 260 -9.94 -2.94 10.67
#